data_50edbc78d0d005b42029a1ec93d345a0
#
_entry.id   50edbc78d0d005b42029a1ec93d345a0
#
_cell.length_a   1.000
_cell.length_b   1.000
_cell.length_c   1.000
_cell.angle_alpha   90.00
_cell.angle_beta   90.00
_cell.angle_gamma   90.00
#
_symmetry.space_group_name_H-M   'P 1'
#
loop_
_entity.id
_entity.type
_entity.pdbx_description
1 polymer ?
#
loop_
_entity_poly.entity_id
_entity_poly.type
_entity_poly.pdbx_seq_one_letter_code
_entity_poly.pdbx_strand_id
1 'polypeptide(L)'
;MAAFGEKAFLLLKSDSKLVGLVGWQVENLVARVADIYLEPGFTLGEAMRILMAEIERNSRELQCEALLLFLPPHMAHQAAVWHALGYTLRTLPSLGVRAWQEAAQESMPSGTVLLFKQLRKDRVMRPV
;
A
#
# COMPACT_ATOMS: atom_id res chain seq x y z
N MET A 1 17.41 -15.29 -7.62
CA MET A 1 16.97 -14.41 -6.51
C MET A 1 16.35 -13.14 -7.07
N ALA A 2 15.21 -12.83 -6.61
CA ALA A 2 14.53 -11.63 -7.08
C ALA A 2 15.27 -10.38 -6.62
N ALA A 3 15.32 -9.38 -7.48
CA ALA A 3 15.83 -8.06 -7.13
C ALA A 3 14.88 -7.37 -6.16
N PHE A 4 13.67 -7.88 -6.02
CA PHE A 4 12.62 -7.31 -5.18
C PHE A 4 12.65 -7.92 -3.80
N GLY A 5 12.29 -7.15 -2.82
CA GLY A 5 12.10 -7.66 -1.49
C GLY A 5 11.03 -8.75 -1.46
N GLU A 6 11.10 -9.60 -0.47
CA GLU A 6 10.11 -10.65 -0.32
C GLU A 6 8.76 -10.05 0.04
N LYS A 7 7.69 -10.62 -0.52
CA LYS A 7 6.33 -10.23 -0.17
C LYS A 7 5.96 -10.85 1.15
N ALA A 8 5.53 -10.01 2.09
CA ALA A 8 4.99 -10.44 3.36
C ALA A 8 3.48 -10.30 3.32
N PHE A 9 2.79 -11.10 4.13
CA PHE A 9 1.33 -10.99 4.25
C PHE A 9 0.97 -10.66 5.69
N LEU A 10 0.17 -9.62 5.85
CA LEU A 10 -0.39 -9.29 7.14
C LEU A 10 -1.79 -9.87 7.22
N LEU A 11 -2.08 -10.49 8.36
CA LEU A 11 -3.35 -11.17 8.58
C LEU A 11 -4.14 -10.45 9.65
N LEU A 12 -5.42 -10.23 9.39
CA LEU A 12 -6.34 -9.72 10.39
C LEU A 12 -7.23 -10.87 10.82
N LYS A 13 -7.24 -11.14 12.13
CA LYS A 13 -8.04 -12.21 12.69
C LYS A 13 -9.06 -11.68 13.68
N SER A 14 -10.20 -12.31 13.72
CA SER A 14 -11.23 -12.07 14.72
C SER A 14 -11.62 -13.43 15.30
N ASP A 15 -11.47 -13.58 16.61
CA ASP A 15 -11.77 -14.84 17.31
C ASP A 15 -11.08 -16.05 16.64
N SER A 16 -9.79 -15.89 16.34
CA SER A 16 -8.95 -16.90 15.70
C SER A 16 -9.33 -17.22 14.25
N LYS A 17 -10.30 -16.51 13.69
CA LYS A 17 -10.70 -16.68 12.29
C LYS A 17 -10.04 -15.61 11.44
N LEU A 18 -9.50 -16.02 10.29
CA LEU A 18 -8.94 -15.06 9.35
C LEU A 18 -10.07 -14.25 8.70
N VAL A 19 -10.02 -12.93 8.85
CA VAL A 19 -11.05 -12.04 8.29
C VAL A 19 -10.48 -11.04 7.29
N GLY A 20 -9.17 -10.88 7.27
CA GLY A 20 -8.54 -9.97 6.31
C GLY A 20 -7.11 -10.38 6.02
N LEU A 21 -6.64 -9.99 4.85
CA LEU A 21 -5.30 -10.31 4.39
C LEU A 21 -4.82 -9.17 3.48
N VAL A 22 -3.55 -8.83 3.58
CA VAL A 22 -2.95 -7.86 2.67
C VAL A 22 -1.51 -8.24 2.41
N GLY A 23 -1.07 -8.14 1.15
CA GLY A 23 0.31 -8.35 0.76
C GLY A 23 1.09 -7.06 0.83
N TRP A 24 2.31 -7.12 1.36
CA TRP A 24 3.18 -5.97 1.57
C TRP A 24 4.60 -6.31 1.14
N GLN A 25 5.23 -5.36 0.46
CA GLN A 25 6.56 -5.54 -0.09
C GLN A 25 7.27 -4.20 -0.11
N VAL A 26 8.56 -4.19 0.19
CA VAL A 26 9.36 -2.95 0.17
C VAL A 26 10.57 -3.14 -0.71
N GLU A 27 10.81 -2.16 -1.57
CA GLU A 27 12.03 -2.09 -2.37
C GLU A 27 12.30 -0.63 -2.74
N ASN A 28 13.55 -0.24 -2.68
CA ASN A 28 13.99 1.11 -3.04
C ASN A 28 13.24 2.20 -2.28
N LEU A 29 13.00 1.97 -0.99
CA LEU A 29 12.33 2.92 -0.09
C LEU A 29 10.88 3.20 -0.49
N VAL A 30 10.28 2.30 -1.25
CA VAL A 30 8.86 2.40 -1.63
C VAL A 30 8.14 1.15 -1.17
N ALA A 31 7.11 1.34 -0.34
CA ALA A 31 6.25 0.25 0.10
C ALA A 31 5.17 0.01 -0.95
N ARG A 32 4.84 -1.26 -1.18
CA ARG A 32 3.83 -1.66 -2.17
C ARG A 32 2.87 -2.61 -1.50
N VAL A 33 1.59 -2.29 -1.59
CA VAL A 33 0.52 -3.06 -0.95
C VAL A 33 -0.45 -3.53 -2.02
N ALA A 34 -0.73 -4.82 -2.01
CA ALA A 34 -1.63 -5.44 -2.98
C ALA A 34 -2.22 -6.72 -2.38
N ASP A 35 -3.00 -7.44 -3.19
CA ASP A 35 -3.56 -8.74 -2.81
C ASP A 35 -4.42 -8.66 -1.55
N ILE A 36 -5.32 -7.68 -1.53
CA ILE A 36 -6.18 -7.44 -0.38
C ILE A 36 -7.37 -8.38 -0.41
N TYR A 37 -7.60 -9.07 0.69
CA TYR A 37 -8.79 -9.88 0.91
C TYR A 37 -9.47 -9.41 2.17
N LEU A 38 -10.79 -9.31 2.12
CA LEU A 38 -11.59 -9.00 3.29
C LEU A 38 -12.82 -9.90 3.30
N GLU A 39 -13.03 -10.60 4.41
CA GLU A 39 -14.18 -11.47 4.60
C GLU A 39 -15.48 -10.65 4.51
N PRO A 40 -16.50 -11.13 3.78
CA PRO A 40 -17.79 -10.45 3.77
C PRO A 40 -18.35 -10.28 5.18
N GLY A 41 -18.95 -9.11 5.43
CA GLY A 41 -19.50 -8.79 6.74
C GLY A 41 -18.59 -7.92 7.59
N PHE A 42 -17.35 -7.72 7.19
CA PHE A 42 -16.45 -6.80 7.88
C PHE A 42 -16.39 -5.46 7.15
N THR A 43 -16.36 -4.40 7.93
CA THR A 43 -16.30 -3.06 7.38
C THR A 43 -14.91 -2.78 6.82
N LEU A 44 -14.86 -2.37 5.56
CA LEU A 44 -13.59 -2.08 4.91
C LEU A 44 -12.80 -1.03 5.69
N GLY A 45 -13.46 0.04 6.13
CA GLY A 45 -12.79 1.12 6.84
C GLY A 45 -12.12 0.66 8.13
N GLU A 46 -12.79 -0.15 8.93
CA GLU A 46 -12.22 -0.65 10.18
C GLU A 46 -11.05 -1.59 9.94
N ALA A 47 -11.22 -2.54 9.00
CA ALA A 47 -10.18 -3.51 8.68
C ALA A 47 -8.94 -2.81 8.16
N MET A 48 -9.11 -1.88 7.23
CA MET A 48 -7.98 -1.21 6.62
C MET A 48 -7.31 -0.22 7.56
N ARG A 49 -8.07 0.38 8.49
CA ARG A 49 -7.46 1.23 9.50
C ARG A 49 -6.43 0.45 10.32
N ILE A 50 -6.78 -0.77 10.70
CA ILE A 50 -5.88 -1.62 11.50
C ILE A 50 -4.70 -2.12 10.67
N LEU A 51 -4.98 -2.67 9.48
CA LEU A 51 -3.93 -3.24 8.63
C LEU A 51 -2.96 -2.18 8.13
N MET A 52 -3.48 -1.05 7.66
CA MET A 52 -2.62 -0.01 7.12
C MET A 52 -1.82 0.71 8.19
N ALA A 53 -2.34 0.82 9.43
CA ALA A 53 -1.57 1.38 10.52
C ALA A 53 -0.30 0.55 10.77
N GLU A 54 -0.43 -0.75 10.76
CA GLU A 54 0.72 -1.64 10.96
C GLU A 54 1.69 -1.58 9.78
N ILE A 55 1.16 -1.60 8.57
CA ILE A 55 1.99 -1.51 7.36
C ILE A 55 2.76 -0.19 7.32
N GLU A 56 2.10 0.92 7.63
CA GLU A 56 2.75 2.23 7.61
C GLU A 56 3.82 2.33 8.69
N ARG A 57 3.54 1.78 9.87
CA ARG A 57 4.53 1.77 10.94
C ARG A 57 5.79 1.02 10.51
N ASN A 58 5.62 -0.18 9.98
CA ASN A 58 6.74 -1.00 9.50
C ASN A 58 7.47 -0.33 8.34
N SER A 59 6.74 0.29 7.43
CA SER A 59 7.32 0.97 6.28
C SER A 59 8.15 2.18 6.70
N ARG A 60 7.66 2.93 7.69
CA ARG A 60 8.42 4.06 8.24
C ARG A 60 9.71 3.61 8.94
N GLU A 61 9.65 2.49 9.63
CA GLU A 61 10.85 1.93 10.26
C GLU A 61 11.91 1.55 9.23
N LEU A 62 11.48 1.16 8.04
CA LEU A 62 12.37 0.86 6.92
C LEU A 62 12.73 2.10 6.09
N GLN A 63 12.38 3.28 6.57
CA GLN A 63 12.72 4.55 5.92
C GLN A 63 12.01 4.78 4.59
N CYS A 64 10.86 4.14 4.37
CA CYS A 64 10.13 4.30 3.12
C CYS A 64 9.68 5.75 2.90
N GLU A 65 9.83 6.22 1.68
CA GLU A 65 9.42 7.57 1.27
C GLU A 65 7.92 7.62 0.96
N ALA A 66 7.40 6.54 0.41
CA ALA A 66 6.05 6.50 -0.12
C ALA A 66 5.46 5.11 -0.01
N LEU A 67 4.15 5.04 -0.05
CA LEU A 67 3.40 3.80 -0.09
C LEU A 67 2.45 3.82 -1.27
N LEU A 68 2.56 2.79 -2.10
CA LEU A 68 1.69 2.56 -3.24
C LEU A 68 0.69 1.48 -2.87
N LEU A 69 -0.58 1.77 -3.08
CA LEU A 69 -1.67 0.85 -2.74
C LEU A 69 -2.41 0.50 -4.01
N PHE A 70 -2.44 -0.78 -4.34
CA PHE A 70 -3.08 -1.27 -5.57
C PHE A 70 -4.37 -1.98 -5.21
N LEU A 71 -5.49 -1.38 -5.59
CA LEU A 71 -6.81 -1.85 -5.18
C LEU A 71 -7.65 -2.31 -6.36
N PRO A 72 -8.48 -3.35 -6.17
CA PRO A 72 -9.55 -3.61 -7.13
C PRO A 72 -10.48 -2.41 -7.21
N PRO A 73 -11.07 -2.13 -8.38
CA PRO A 73 -11.93 -0.94 -8.52
C PRO A 73 -13.06 -0.86 -7.51
N HIS A 74 -13.66 -1.99 -7.14
CA HIS A 74 -14.79 -1.96 -6.20
C HIS A 74 -14.36 -1.50 -4.80
N MET A 75 -13.13 -1.74 -4.40
CA MET A 75 -12.59 -1.21 -3.14
C MET A 75 -12.17 0.25 -3.28
N ALA A 76 -11.54 0.58 -4.42
CA ALA A 76 -11.09 1.95 -4.68
C ALA A 76 -12.26 2.94 -4.72
N HIS A 77 -13.45 2.49 -5.12
CA HIS A 77 -14.64 3.33 -5.16
C HIS A 77 -15.09 3.83 -3.80
N GLN A 78 -14.64 3.20 -2.72
CA GLN A 78 -14.96 3.66 -1.37
C GLN A 78 -14.01 4.80 -0.98
N ALA A 79 -14.06 5.88 -1.74
CA ALA A 79 -13.11 6.99 -1.66
C ALA A 79 -13.00 7.59 -0.26
N ALA A 80 -14.10 7.67 0.47
CA ALA A 80 -14.10 8.25 1.82
C ALA A 80 -13.19 7.47 2.77
N VAL A 81 -13.18 6.14 2.64
CA VAL A 81 -12.32 5.29 3.47
C VAL A 81 -10.85 5.63 3.24
N TRP A 82 -10.45 5.66 1.98
CA TRP A 82 -9.04 5.88 1.64
C TRP A 82 -8.60 7.31 1.92
N HIS A 83 -9.48 8.26 1.64
CA HIS A 83 -9.19 9.67 1.95
C HIS A 83 -8.97 9.86 3.46
N ALA A 84 -9.81 9.23 4.28
CA ALA A 84 -9.67 9.32 5.73
C ALA A 84 -8.34 8.74 6.22
N LEU A 85 -7.79 7.76 5.50
CA LEU A 85 -6.49 7.16 5.81
C LEU A 85 -5.32 7.92 5.20
N GLY A 86 -5.59 8.95 4.42
CA GLY A 86 -4.56 9.79 3.83
C GLY A 86 -4.11 9.37 2.44
N TYR A 87 -4.87 8.53 1.77
CA TYR A 87 -4.53 8.05 0.43
C TYR A 87 -5.26 8.83 -0.65
N THR A 88 -4.57 9.06 -1.77
CA THR A 88 -5.16 9.76 -2.92
C THR A 88 -5.05 8.89 -4.16
N LEU A 89 -6.06 8.98 -5.01
CA LEU A 89 -6.07 8.32 -6.30
C LEU A 89 -5.05 8.99 -7.21
N ARG A 90 -4.21 8.21 -7.86
CA ARG A 90 -3.16 8.73 -8.72
C ARG A 90 -3.05 7.99 -10.04
N THR A 91 -2.48 8.66 -11.02
CA THR A 91 -1.98 8.04 -12.24
C THR A 91 -0.46 7.96 -12.15
N LEU A 92 0.16 7.13 -12.97
CA LEU A 92 1.62 7.00 -12.94
C LEU A 92 2.34 8.35 -13.10
N PRO A 93 2.00 9.18 -14.11
CA PRO A 93 2.68 10.47 -14.25
C PRO A 93 2.47 11.41 -13.08
N SER A 94 1.34 11.30 -12.37
CA SER A 94 1.01 12.22 -11.29
C SER A 94 1.82 11.96 -10.02
N LEU A 95 2.59 10.88 -9.95
CA LEU A 95 3.42 10.58 -8.77
C LEU A 95 4.58 11.57 -8.61
N GLY A 96 5.05 12.13 -9.72
CA GLY A 96 6.02 13.23 -9.68
C GLY A 96 7.46 12.84 -9.39
N VAL A 97 7.71 11.65 -8.85
CA VAL A 97 9.04 11.15 -8.55
C VAL A 97 9.30 9.93 -9.40
N ARG A 98 10.41 9.91 -10.14
CA ARG A 98 10.70 8.84 -11.07
C ARG A 98 10.76 7.47 -10.39
N ALA A 99 11.40 7.40 -9.24
CA ALA A 99 11.51 6.14 -8.52
C ALA A 99 10.14 5.59 -8.11
N TRP A 100 9.22 6.47 -7.78
CA TRP A 100 7.85 6.06 -7.42
C TRP A 100 7.08 5.58 -8.66
N GLN A 101 7.27 6.26 -9.79
CA GLN A 101 6.66 5.84 -11.05
C GLN A 101 7.14 4.47 -11.49
N GLU A 102 8.45 4.23 -11.37
CA GLU A 102 9.03 2.94 -11.72
C GLU A 102 8.53 1.84 -10.80
N ALA A 103 8.44 2.11 -9.49
CA ALA A 103 7.92 1.16 -8.54
C ALA A 103 6.48 0.76 -8.86
N ALA A 104 5.65 1.74 -9.20
CA ALA A 104 4.26 1.47 -9.56
C ALA A 104 4.17 0.66 -10.85
N GLN A 105 4.97 1.02 -11.85
CA GLN A 105 4.97 0.34 -13.13
C GLN A 105 5.40 -1.12 -12.99
N GLU A 106 6.38 -1.39 -12.14
CA GLU A 106 6.88 -2.74 -11.92
C GLU A 106 5.92 -3.62 -11.13
N SER A 107 5.14 -3.03 -10.24
CA SER A 107 4.43 -3.78 -9.21
C SER A 107 2.92 -3.81 -9.38
N MET A 108 2.35 -2.91 -10.18
CA MET A 108 0.90 -2.75 -10.28
C MET A 108 0.25 -3.96 -10.95
N PRO A 109 -0.59 -4.70 -10.21
CA PRO A 109 -1.30 -5.82 -10.82
C PRO A 109 -2.31 -5.34 -11.86
N SER A 110 -2.54 -6.17 -12.87
CA SER A 110 -3.51 -5.88 -13.90
C SER A 110 -4.90 -5.67 -13.30
N GLY A 111 -5.61 -4.67 -13.79
CA GLY A 111 -6.99 -4.41 -13.34
C GLY A 111 -7.11 -3.68 -12.01
N THR A 112 -6.00 -3.23 -11.43
CA THR A 112 -6.05 -2.48 -10.18
C THR A 112 -5.96 -0.98 -10.40
N VAL A 113 -6.29 -0.25 -9.36
CA VAL A 113 -6.24 1.22 -9.31
C VAL A 113 -5.17 1.62 -8.32
N LEU A 114 -4.41 2.65 -8.66
CA LEU A 114 -3.30 3.12 -7.82
C LEU A 114 -3.75 4.21 -6.87
N LEU A 115 -3.52 3.97 -5.57
CA LEU A 115 -3.63 4.99 -4.54
C LEU A 115 -2.26 5.24 -3.94
N PHE A 116 -2.05 6.43 -3.40
CA PHE A 116 -0.73 6.88 -2.99
C PHE A 116 -0.77 7.63 -1.67
N LYS A 117 0.24 7.39 -0.82
CA LYS A 117 0.45 8.18 0.37
C LYS A 117 1.95 8.41 0.54
N GLN A 118 2.35 9.67 0.71
CA GLN A 118 3.73 9.99 1.01
C GLN A 118 3.96 9.77 2.50
N LEU A 119 4.95 8.96 2.86
CA LEU A 119 5.21 8.61 4.25
C LEU A 119 6.21 9.54 4.91
N ARG A 120 7.12 10.12 4.14
CA ARG A 120 8.11 11.05 4.65
C ARG A 120 7.85 12.42 4.06
N LYS A 121 7.89 13.43 4.90
CA LYS A 121 7.71 14.80 4.48
C LYS A 121 8.82 15.22 3.52
N ASP A 122 10.06 14.86 3.85
CA ASP A 122 11.20 15.12 2.99
C ASP A 122 11.73 13.81 2.44
N ARG A 123 12.12 13.83 1.18
CA ARG A 123 12.69 12.66 0.55
C ARG A 123 14.09 12.39 1.09
N VAL A 124 14.46 11.12 1.09
CA VAL A 124 15.79 10.72 1.49
C VAL A 124 16.79 11.27 0.47
N MET A 125 17.82 11.95 0.97
CA MET A 125 18.90 12.43 0.11
C MET A 125 19.76 11.25 -0.28
N ARG A 126 19.97 11.09 -1.58
CA ARG A 126 20.79 10.01 -2.10
C ARG A 126 22.08 10.56 -2.67
N PRO A 127 23.20 9.85 -2.46
CA PRO A 127 24.45 10.27 -3.10
C PRO A 127 24.28 10.26 -4.61
N VAL A 128 24.93 11.19 -5.25
CA VAL A 128 24.88 11.30 -6.70
C VAL A 128 26.08 10.58 -7.30
#